data_ebebd5a5d9953507431b54f0e3fec034
#
_entry.id   ebebd5a5d9953507431b54f0e3fec034
#
_cell.length_a   1.000
_cell.length_b   1.000
_cell.length_c   1.000
_cell.angle_alpha   90.00
_cell.angle_beta   90.00
_cell.angle_gamma   90.00
#
_symmetry.space_group_name_H-M   'P 1'
#
loop_
_entity.id
_entity.type
_entity.pdbx_description
1 polymer ?
#
loop_
_entity_poly.entity_id
_entity_poly.type
_entity_poly.pdbx_seq_one_letter_code
_entity_poly.pdbx_strand_id
1 'polypeptide(L)'
;MKILQDKLRLKLSISFVPILLALSHIEGVEPVFAQGKLVVAIQPSVSSDEMLKKAQPLEKFLRDGLGGKTDVQVYVPSSFAAVVESLRFGHAQVAFMSAWPAQLAVQLGGADVALAEVREVLHGTKKVEAPYYFSYWIVKKEAPYQNLKALKGRTACFPSPISTSGYVAPMGRLVELNLIPTPEGKEGDPKAFFKDVLFGGGYGQCAQALKQGQVDVTVIAGDVPAKLYNEVLSTTRTIEEQGPIPSHAVVLSKELKEPLRSQTIQTIMRLSAPEHRDLMRSFISSIFVGFKPTTAAEHLGSLQRYLKLAGLKYTERL
;
A
#
# COMPACT_ATOMS: atom_id res chain seq x y z
N MET A 1 76.21 -30.59 39.44
CA MET A 1 77.41 -30.27 38.66
C MET A 1 77.09 -29.03 37.86
N LYS A 2 77.35 -27.88 38.39
CA LYS A 2 78.25 -26.80 37.91
C LYS A 2 78.18 -26.66 36.39
N ILE A 3 77.90 -25.55 35.84
CA ILE A 3 78.61 -24.26 35.65
C ILE A 3 77.73 -23.48 34.60
N LEU A 4 77.60 -22.24 34.36
CA LEU A 4 78.19 -20.99 34.77
C LEU A 4 77.26 -19.83 34.28
N GLN A 5 77.17 -18.83 35.09
CA GLN A 5 76.54 -17.52 34.67
C GLN A 5 77.48 -16.79 33.74
N ASP A 6 76.94 -16.11 32.78
CA ASP A 6 77.56 -14.87 32.29
C ASP A 6 76.53 -13.80 31.96
N LYS A 7 76.77 -12.68 32.58
CA LYS A 7 75.97 -11.45 32.49
C LYS A 7 76.51 -10.61 31.32
N LEU A 8 75.64 -10.31 30.35
CA LEU A 8 75.92 -9.25 29.40
C LEU A 8 74.93 -8.10 29.62
N ARG A 9 75.46 -7.02 30.20
CA ARG A 9 74.74 -5.74 30.36
C ARG A 9 74.83 -4.97 29.07
N LEU A 10 73.74 -4.81 28.36
CA LEU A 10 73.62 -3.90 27.22
C LEU A 10 73.02 -2.57 27.75
N LYS A 11 73.80 -1.51 27.65
CA LYS A 11 73.36 -0.14 27.96
C LYS A 11 72.57 0.36 26.77
N LEU A 12 71.27 0.57 26.94
CA LEU A 12 70.42 1.21 25.96
C LEU A 12 70.43 2.72 26.20
N SER A 13 71.04 3.50 25.30
CA SER A 13 70.94 4.96 25.28
C SER A 13 69.60 5.32 24.64
N ILE A 14 68.74 5.94 25.42
CA ILE A 14 67.47 6.49 24.96
C ILE A 14 67.75 7.91 24.44
N SER A 15 67.80 8.07 23.15
CA SER A 15 67.76 9.39 22.48
C SER A 15 66.32 9.88 22.41
N PHE A 16 66.01 10.92 23.12
CA PHE A 16 64.74 11.64 22.97
C PHE A 16 64.74 12.44 21.70
N VAL A 17 63.94 12.05 20.71
CA VAL A 17 63.61 12.89 19.54
C VAL A 17 62.25 13.52 19.81
N PRO A 18 62.08 14.82 19.83
CA PRO A 18 60.80 15.48 19.98
C PRO A 18 60.00 15.27 18.69
N ILE A 19 58.91 14.46 18.77
CA ILE A 19 57.95 14.37 17.69
C ILE A 19 57.10 15.65 17.73
N LEU A 20 57.32 16.51 16.77
CA LEU A 20 56.49 17.68 16.47
C LEU A 20 55.14 17.15 15.97
N LEU A 21 54.12 17.26 16.81
CA LEU A 21 52.72 16.96 16.39
C LEU A 21 52.28 18.03 15.36
N ALA A 22 52.36 17.70 14.12
CA ALA A 22 51.64 18.43 13.08
C ALA A 22 50.14 18.11 13.24
N LEU A 23 49.39 19.04 13.81
CA LEU A 23 47.91 19.03 13.74
C LEU A 23 47.52 19.28 12.25
N SER A 24 47.44 18.21 11.46
CA SER A 24 46.74 18.25 10.21
C SER A 24 45.25 18.38 10.53
N HIS A 25 44.67 19.49 10.10
CA HIS A 25 43.22 19.67 10.03
C HIS A 25 42.68 18.52 9.15
N ILE A 26 42.09 17.54 9.77
CA ILE A 26 41.22 16.58 9.06
C ILE A 26 39.96 17.38 8.78
N GLU A 27 39.91 18.02 7.62
CA GLU A 27 38.62 18.48 7.08
C GLU A 27 37.67 17.32 7.08
N GLY A 28 36.49 17.54 7.66
CA GLY A 28 35.52 16.52 7.89
C GLY A 28 35.22 15.77 6.59
N VAL A 29 35.61 14.51 6.55
CA VAL A 29 35.11 13.56 5.56
C VAL A 29 33.63 13.40 5.92
N GLU A 30 32.77 14.15 5.25
CA GLU A 30 31.34 13.87 5.27
C GLU A 30 31.16 12.37 4.98
N PRO A 31 30.40 11.62 5.80
CA PRO A 31 30.19 10.22 5.54
C PRO A 31 29.54 10.10 4.16
N VAL A 32 30.26 9.51 3.20
CA VAL A 32 29.69 9.08 1.92
C VAL A 32 28.68 7.99 2.26
N PHE A 33 27.44 8.41 2.48
CA PHE A 33 26.33 7.46 2.58
C PHE A 33 26.32 6.66 1.28
N ALA A 34 26.51 5.36 1.40
CA ALA A 34 26.35 4.44 0.26
C ALA A 34 25.03 4.79 -0.43
N GLN A 35 25.07 4.94 -1.75
CA GLN A 35 23.87 5.19 -2.56
C GLN A 35 22.85 4.11 -2.24
N GLY A 36 21.86 4.43 -1.39
CA GLY A 36 20.81 3.50 -1.00
C GLY A 36 19.84 3.33 -2.16
N LYS A 37 19.37 2.11 -2.39
CA LYS A 37 18.26 1.83 -3.28
C LYS A 37 16.95 1.96 -2.49
N LEU A 38 15.97 2.67 -3.04
CA LEU A 38 14.61 2.78 -2.51
C LEU A 38 13.62 2.18 -3.52
N VAL A 39 13.09 1.02 -3.21
CA VAL A 39 12.03 0.40 -4.02
C VAL A 39 10.68 0.74 -3.42
N VAL A 40 9.80 1.30 -4.25
CA VAL A 40 8.44 1.70 -3.90
C VAL A 40 7.46 0.79 -4.62
N ALA A 41 6.75 -0.05 -3.88
CA ALA A 41 5.72 -0.91 -4.42
C ALA A 41 4.36 -0.19 -4.42
N ILE A 42 3.59 -0.36 -5.50
CA ILE A 42 2.25 0.23 -5.62
C ILE A 42 1.24 -0.88 -5.91
N GLN A 43 0.18 -0.95 -5.10
CA GLN A 43 -0.90 -1.91 -5.27
C GLN A 43 -1.59 -1.72 -6.63
N PRO A 44 -1.79 -2.79 -7.44
CA PRO A 44 -2.41 -2.68 -8.75
C PRO A 44 -3.90 -2.35 -8.65
N SER A 45 -4.38 -1.40 -9.48
CA SER A 45 -5.80 -1.13 -9.72
C SER A 45 -6.25 -1.51 -11.14
N VAL A 46 -5.29 -1.51 -12.06
CA VAL A 46 -5.38 -2.00 -13.44
C VAL A 46 -4.16 -2.89 -13.73
N SER A 47 -3.83 -3.16 -14.98
CA SER A 47 -2.63 -3.96 -15.30
C SER A 47 -1.36 -3.28 -14.79
N SER A 48 -0.39 -4.09 -14.32
CA SER A 48 0.88 -3.57 -13.80
C SER A 48 1.63 -2.75 -14.84
N ASP A 49 1.62 -3.17 -16.10
CA ASP A 49 2.30 -2.46 -17.20
C ASP A 49 1.70 -1.07 -17.46
N GLU A 50 0.37 -0.94 -17.39
CA GLU A 50 -0.30 0.36 -17.55
C GLU A 50 0.05 1.29 -16.39
N MET A 51 0.02 0.78 -15.15
CA MET A 51 0.37 1.56 -13.97
C MET A 51 1.82 1.96 -13.96
N LEU A 52 2.74 1.07 -14.34
CA LEU A 52 4.18 1.33 -14.34
C LEU A 52 4.54 2.48 -15.31
N LYS A 53 3.92 2.51 -16.50
CA LYS A 53 4.11 3.63 -17.46
C LYS A 53 3.71 4.98 -16.85
N LYS A 54 2.66 5.02 -16.03
CA LYS A 54 2.17 6.23 -15.36
C LYS A 54 2.95 6.58 -14.10
N ALA A 55 3.71 5.64 -13.54
CA ALA A 55 4.46 5.81 -12.31
C ALA A 55 5.81 6.55 -12.49
N GLN A 56 6.32 6.65 -13.72
CA GLN A 56 7.61 7.30 -14.00
C GLN A 56 7.72 8.75 -13.46
N PRO A 57 6.71 9.62 -13.59
CA PRO A 57 6.77 10.95 -12.98
C PRO A 57 6.88 10.93 -11.45
N LEU A 58 6.21 9.98 -10.78
CA LEU A 58 6.34 9.80 -9.33
C LEU A 58 7.74 9.31 -8.95
N GLU A 59 8.31 8.38 -9.70
CA GLU A 59 9.67 7.90 -9.48
C GLU A 59 10.69 9.06 -9.56
N LYS A 60 10.56 9.89 -10.62
CA LYS A 60 11.39 11.09 -10.76
C LYS A 60 11.20 12.05 -9.59
N PHE A 61 9.96 12.33 -9.20
CA PHE A 61 9.63 13.21 -8.07
C PHE A 61 10.30 12.74 -6.77
N LEU A 62 10.21 11.45 -6.48
CA LEU A 62 10.82 10.86 -5.27
C LEU A 62 12.34 10.93 -5.33
N ARG A 63 12.96 10.62 -6.48
CA ARG A 63 14.40 10.70 -6.68
C ARG A 63 14.92 12.12 -6.48
N ASP A 64 14.28 13.10 -7.10
CA ASP A 64 14.64 14.52 -6.97
C ASP A 64 14.48 15.01 -5.52
N GLY A 65 13.38 14.61 -4.88
CA GLY A 65 13.07 14.95 -3.50
C GLY A 65 14.04 14.37 -2.46
N LEU A 66 14.71 13.26 -2.81
CA LEU A 66 15.75 12.62 -2.01
C LEU A 66 17.18 13.11 -2.40
N GLY A 67 17.27 14.24 -3.09
CA GLY A 67 18.55 14.88 -3.45
C GLY A 67 19.29 14.21 -4.61
N GLY A 68 18.64 13.37 -5.38
CA GLY A 68 19.18 12.73 -6.60
C GLY A 68 20.26 11.67 -6.37
N LYS A 69 20.63 11.40 -5.11
CA LYS A 69 21.67 10.41 -4.75
C LYS A 69 21.13 9.02 -4.45
N THR A 70 19.82 8.91 -4.19
CA THR A 70 19.14 7.64 -3.93
C THR A 70 18.63 7.06 -5.25
N ASP A 71 18.97 5.81 -5.54
CA ASP A 71 18.39 5.07 -6.66
C ASP A 71 16.94 4.71 -6.29
N VAL A 72 15.97 5.42 -6.87
CA VAL A 72 14.54 5.19 -6.64
C VAL A 72 13.98 4.36 -7.78
N GLN A 73 13.30 3.29 -7.45
CA GLN A 73 12.60 2.44 -8.40
C GLN A 73 11.14 2.28 -7.97
N VAL A 74 10.21 2.63 -8.83
CA VAL A 74 8.80 2.30 -8.65
C VAL A 74 8.49 0.94 -9.26
N TYR A 75 7.77 0.12 -8.53
CA TYR A 75 7.42 -1.25 -8.89
C TYR A 75 5.92 -1.48 -8.68
N VAL A 76 5.26 -2.10 -9.65
CA VAL A 76 3.85 -2.47 -9.56
C VAL A 76 3.74 -3.99 -9.63
N PRO A 77 3.60 -4.67 -8.50
CA PRO A 77 3.42 -6.13 -8.45
C PRO A 77 2.18 -6.59 -9.21
N SER A 78 2.17 -7.86 -9.62
CA SER A 78 1.05 -8.45 -10.36
C SER A 78 -0.20 -8.70 -9.50
N SER A 79 -0.07 -8.68 -8.17
CA SER A 79 -1.18 -8.94 -7.25
C SER A 79 -1.07 -8.15 -5.95
N PHE A 80 -2.16 -8.04 -5.21
CA PHE A 80 -2.21 -7.42 -3.88
C PHE A 80 -1.33 -8.18 -2.88
N ALA A 81 -1.32 -9.52 -2.94
CA ALA A 81 -0.47 -10.34 -2.10
C ALA A 81 1.02 -10.07 -2.35
N ALA A 82 1.41 -9.94 -3.61
CA ALA A 82 2.80 -9.65 -3.96
C ALA A 82 3.29 -8.29 -3.42
N VAL A 83 2.41 -7.31 -3.21
CA VAL A 83 2.77 -6.04 -2.53
C VAL A 83 3.10 -6.29 -1.07
N VAL A 84 2.29 -7.08 -0.37
CA VAL A 84 2.53 -7.45 1.04
C VAL A 84 3.85 -8.22 1.18
N GLU A 85 4.05 -9.22 0.33
CA GLU A 85 5.29 -10.03 0.31
C GLU A 85 6.53 -9.18 -0.03
N SER A 86 6.39 -8.18 -0.90
CA SER A 86 7.50 -7.28 -1.22
C SER A 86 8.02 -6.54 0.02
N LEU A 87 7.12 -6.07 0.90
CA LEU A 87 7.52 -5.45 2.18
C LEU A 87 8.05 -6.49 3.17
N ARG A 88 7.38 -7.64 3.28
CA ARG A 88 7.73 -8.71 4.21
C ARG A 88 9.16 -9.22 4.01
N PHE A 89 9.57 -9.41 2.76
CA PHE A 89 10.89 -9.94 2.40
C PHE A 89 11.92 -8.87 2.05
N GLY A 90 11.59 -7.58 2.26
CA GLY A 90 12.53 -6.48 2.04
C GLY A 90 12.80 -6.15 0.56
N HIS A 91 12.00 -6.70 -0.38
CA HIS A 91 12.08 -6.39 -1.80
C HIS A 91 11.60 -4.97 -2.11
N ALA A 92 10.73 -4.40 -1.28
CA ALA A 92 10.34 -3.00 -1.29
C ALA A 92 10.52 -2.40 0.12
N GLN A 93 10.89 -1.12 0.17
CA GLN A 93 11.03 -0.37 1.41
C GLN A 93 9.82 0.50 1.70
N VAL A 94 9.04 0.82 0.67
CA VAL A 94 7.82 1.63 0.75
C VAL A 94 6.73 0.94 -0.05
N ALA A 95 5.49 0.97 0.44
CA ALA A 95 4.35 0.54 -0.37
C ALA A 95 3.14 1.46 -0.20
N PHE A 96 2.44 1.72 -1.31
CA PHE A 96 1.13 2.36 -1.34
C PHE A 96 0.09 1.25 -1.49
N MET A 97 -0.76 1.06 -0.48
CA MET A 97 -1.69 -0.06 -0.44
C MET A 97 -2.95 0.23 0.37
N SER A 98 -4.01 -0.51 0.08
CA SER A 98 -5.27 -0.41 0.82
C SER A 98 -5.15 -0.97 2.24
N ALA A 99 -6.12 -0.66 3.08
CA ALA A 99 -6.03 -0.86 4.53
C ALA A 99 -5.82 -2.33 4.96
N TRP A 100 -6.46 -3.31 4.30
CA TRP A 100 -6.27 -4.71 4.67
C TRP A 100 -4.88 -5.25 4.29
N PRO A 101 -4.39 -5.08 3.07
CA PRO A 101 -2.98 -5.37 2.76
C PRO A 101 -2.00 -4.66 3.70
N ALA A 102 -2.26 -3.39 4.07
CA ALA A 102 -1.42 -2.68 5.04
C ALA A 102 -1.40 -3.36 6.40
N GLN A 103 -2.57 -3.80 6.91
CA GLN A 103 -2.67 -4.57 8.15
C GLN A 103 -1.87 -5.89 8.07
N LEU A 104 -1.95 -6.59 6.94
CA LEU A 104 -1.18 -7.81 6.70
C LEU A 104 0.34 -7.54 6.68
N ALA A 105 0.76 -6.46 6.02
CA ALA A 105 2.18 -6.08 6.01
C ALA A 105 2.72 -5.76 7.41
N VAL A 106 1.91 -5.11 8.26
CA VAL A 106 2.25 -4.88 9.67
C VAL A 106 2.39 -6.19 10.44
N GLN A 107 1.41 -7.07 10.31
CA GLN A 107 1.36 -8.34 11.07
C GLN A 107 2.43 -9.34 10.62
N LEU A 108 2.64 -9.48 9.30
CA LEU A 108 3.54 -10.47 8.71
C LEU A 108 4.98 -10.01 8.59
N GLY A 109 5.17 -8.73 8.26
CA GLY A 109 6.46 -8.15 7.94
C GLY A 109 7.04 -7.27 9.03
N GLY A 110 6.26 -6.92 10.07
CA GLY A 110 6.65 -5.91 11.05
C GLY A 110 6.84 -4.53 10.39
N ALA A 111 6.07 -4.26 9.33
CA ALA A 111 6.07 -2.96 8.66
C ALA A 111 5.31 -1.91 9.49
N ASP A 112 5.55 -0.63 9.21
CA ASP A 112 4.89 0.49 9.88
C ASP A 112 3.99 1.26 8.92
N VAL A 113 2.77 1.60 9.33
CA VAL A 113 1.93 2.58 8.65
C VAL A 113 2.42 3.98 9.03
N ALA A 114 2.93 4.72 8.05
CA ALA A 114 3.50 6.06 8.28
C ALA A 114 2.53 7.18 7.89
N LEU A 115 1.80 7.02 6.79
CA LEU A 115 0.91 8.04 6.25
C LEU A 115 -0.43 7.43 5.83
N ALA A 116 -1.52 8.18 6.05
CA ALA A 116 -2.83 7.93 5.46
C ALA A 116 -3.05 8.89 4.29
N GLU A 117 -3.59 8.40 3.18
CA GLU A 117 -4.12 9.28 2.14
C GLU A 117 -5.31 10.08 2.65
N VAL A 118 -5.32 11.37 2.36
CA VAL A 118 -6.49 12.24 2.50
C VAL A 118 -7.15 12.37 1.13
N ARG A 119 -8.46 12.23 1.10
CA ARG A 119 -9.27 12.17 -0.12
C ARG A 119 -10.43 13.15 -0.05
N GLU A 120 -10.79 13.73 -1.20
CA GLU A 120 -12.03 14.51 -1.33
C GLU A 120 -13.20 13.54 -1.55
N VAL A 121 -13.97 13.30 -0.51
CA VAL A 121 -15.11 12.37 -0.54
C VAL A 121 -16.44 13.13 -0.40
N LEU A 122 -17.51 12.57 -0.97
CA LEU A 122 -18.85 13.06 -0.72
C LEU A 122 -19.37 12.46 0.60
N HIS A 123 -19.80 13.34 1.50
CA HIS A 123 -20.53 12.97 2.70
C HIS A 123 -21.90 13.64 2.65
N GLY A 124 -22.93 12.88 2.26
CA GLY A 124 -24.21 13.44 1.86
C GLY A 124 -24.04 14.28 0.60
N THR A 125 -24.33 15.59 0.69
CA THR A 125 -24.19 16.54 -0.42
C THR A 125 -22.91 17.38 -0.37
N LYS A 126 -22.09 17.22 0.67
CA LYS A 126 -20.88 18.02 0.90
C LYS A 126 -19.64 17.24 0.54
N LYS A 127 -18.69 17.89 -0.11
CA LYS A 127 -17.32 17.39 -0.24
C LYS A 127 -16.56 17.66 1.04
N VAL A 128 -15.91 16.64 1.57
CA VAL A 128 -15.06 16.69 2.76
C VAL A 128 -13.73 16.04 2.48
N GLU A 129 -12.67 16.58 3.05
CA GLU A 129 -11.35 15.94 3.02
C GLU A 129 -11.25 14.94 4.16
N ALA A 130 -11.08 13.66 3.84
CA ALA A 130 -11.11 12.59 4.83
C ALA A 130 -10.13 11.46 4.51
N PRO A 131 -9.63 10.75 5.54
CA PRO A 131 -8.80 9.58 5.36
C PRO A 131 -9.64 8.30 5.18
N TYR A 132 -10.75 8.40 4.47
CA TYR A 132 -11.63 7.28 4.13
C TYR A 132 -12.29 7.51 2.77
N TYR A 133 -12.95 6.49 2.23
CA TYR A 133 -13.68 6.52 0.98
C TYR A 133 -14.81 5.49 0.98
N PHE A 134 -15.51 5.37 -0.16
CA PHE A 134 -16.62 4.42 -0.37
C PHE A 134 -16.32 3.51 -1.55
N SER A 135 -16.95 2.35 -1.58
CA SER A 135 -17.00 1.49 -2.76
C SER A 135 -18.43 1.08 -3.07
N TYR A 136 -18.65 0.66 -4.31
CA TYR A 136 -19.97 0.53 -4.90
C TYR A 136 -20.11 -0.81 -5.59
N TRP A 137 -21.23 -1.48 -5.36
CA TRP A 137 -21.66 -2.58 -6.16
C TRP A 137 -22.26 -2.07 -7.46
N ILE A 138 -21.77 -2.57 -8.59
CA ILE A 138 -22.16 -2.12 -9.92
C ILE A 138 -22.60 -3.28 -10.80
N VAL A 139 -23.63 -3.01 -11.57
CA VAL A 139 -24.17 -3.91 -12.60
C VAL A 139 -24.25 -3.16 -13.95
N LYS A 140 -24.41 -3.85 -15.07
CA LYS A 140 -24.68 -3.19 -16.35
C LYS A 140 -25.96 -2.32 -16.25
N LYS A 141 -26.02 -1.20 -16.98
CA LYS A 141 -27.18 -0.28 -16.92
C LYS A 141 -28.50 -0.97 -17.21
N GLU A 142 -28.48 -1.87 -18.20
CA GLU A 142 -29.65 -2.63 -18.67
C GLU A 142 -29.98 -3.86 -17.81
N ALA A 143 -29.12 -4.23 -16.86
CA ALA A 143 -29.36 -5.40 -16.01
C ALA A 143 -30.60 -5.22 -15.14
N PRO A 144 -31.40 -6.28 -14.90
CA PRO A 144 -32.67 -6.17 -14.14
C PRO A 144 -32.49 -6.02 -12.62
N TYR A 145 -31.24 -6.08 -12.11
CA TYR A 145 -30.93 -6.13 -10.67
C TYR A 145 -31.00 -4.75 -10.04
N GLN A 146 -31.97 -4.50 -9.15
CA GLN A 146 -32.17 -3.19 -8.50
C GLN A 146 -31.45 -3.05 -7.15
N ASN A 147 -31.04 -4.15 -6.54
CA ASN A 147 -30.38 -4.21 -5.22
C ASN A 147 -29.58 -5.50 -5.09
N LEU A 148 -28.78 -5.62 -4.02
CA LEU A 148 -27.95 -6.80 -3.78
C LEU A 148 -28.76 -8.10 -3.66
N LYS A 149 -29.95 -8.06 -3.06
CA LYS A 149 -30.78 -9.25 -2.87
C LYS A 149 -31.13 -9.93 -4.20
N ALA A 150 -31.31 -9.14 -5.27
CA ALA A 150 -31.60 -9.66 -6.61
C ALA A 150 -30.43 -10.41 -7.27
N LEU A 151 -29.24 -10.36 -6.68
CA LEU A 151 -28.05 -11.02 -7.19
C LEU A 151 -27.84 -12.43 -6.62
N LYS A 152 -28.75 -12.95 -5.82
CA LYS A 152 -28.66 -14.33 -5.31
C LYS A 152 -28.56 -15.32 -6.45
N GLY A 153 -27.54 -16.18 -6.40
CA GLY A 153 -27.29 -17.20 -7.43
C GLY A 153 -26.71 -16.64 -8.73
N ARG A 154 -26.27 -15.37 -8.77
CA ARG A 154 -25.59 -14.73 -9.89
C ARG A 154 -24.09 -14.90 -9.78
N THR A 155 -23.36 -14.45 -10.81
CA THR A 155 -21.90 -14.50 -10.85
C THR A 155 -21.29 -13.16 -10.48
N ALA A 156 -20.23 -13.17 -9.65
CA ALA A 156 -19.57 -11.96 -9.18
C ALA A 156 -18.07 -11.94 -9.50
N CYS A 157 -17.50 -10.75 -9.73
CA CYS A 157 -16.06 -10.56 -9.77
C CYS A 157 -15.61 -9.63 -8.64
N PHE A 158 -14.55 -10.03 -7.94
CA PHE A 158 -13.84 -9.19 -6.96
C PHE A 158 -12.38 -8.99 -7.39
N PRO A 159 -11.77 -7.82 -7.10
CA PRO A 159 -10.37 -7.57 -7.50
C PRO A 159 -9.38 -8.55 -6.87
N SER A 160 -9.53 -8.83 -5.57
CA SER A 160 -8.65 -9.72 -4.82
C SER A 160 -9.31 -10.09 -3.49
N PRO A 161 -9.10 -11.29 -2.94
CA PRO A 161 -9.63 -11.67 -1.62
C PRO A 161 -9.08 -10.81 -0.48
N ILE A 162 -7.95 -10.13 -0.65
CA ILE A 162 -7.39 -9.21 0.33
C ILE A 162 -7.63 -7.73 -0.01
N SER A 163 -8.44 -7.41 -1.01
CA SER A 163 -8.83 -6.03 -1.31
C SER A 163 -9.82 -5.51 -0.27
N THR A 164 -9.48 -4.41 0.41
CA THR A 164 -10.36 -3.83 1.45
C THR A 164 -11.70 -3.39 0.88
N SER A 165 -11.70 -2.52 -0.12
CA SER A 165 -12.92 -1.99 -0.74
C SER A 165 -13.48 -2.89 -1.83
N GLY A 166 -12.66 -3.78 -2.40
CA GLY A 166 -13.08 -4.69 -3.46
C GLY A 166 -13.60 -6.04 -2.98
N TYR A 167 -13.38 -6.40 -1.70
CA TYR A 167 -13.82 -7.69 -1.17
C TYR A 167 -14.24 -7.62 0.30
N VAL A 168 -13.37 -7.14 1.20
CA VAL A 168 -13.62 -7.19 2.65
C VAL A 168 -14.87 -6.38 3.03
N ALA A 169 -14.95 -5.12 2.60
CA ALA A 169 -16.11 -4.27 2.89
C ALA A 169 -17.38 -4.76 2.16
N PRO A 170 -17.34 -5.15 0.87
CA PRO A 170 -18.45 -5.83 0.21
C PRO A 170 -18.97 -7.07 0.94
N MET A 171 -18.08 -7.95 1.41
CA MET A 171 -18.47 -9.14 2.20
C MET A 171 -19.14 -8.73 3.50
N GLY A 172 -18.58 -7.77 4.23
CA GLY A 172 -19.20 -7.20 5.42
C GLY A 172 -20.60 -6.65 5.13
N ARG A 173 -20.79 -5.99 3.97
CA ARG A 173 -22.09 -5.46 3.56
C ARG A 173 -23.12 -6.56 3.29
N LEU A 174 -22.71 -7.67 2.68
CA LEU A 174 -23.59 -8.83 2.50
C LEU A 174 -24.06 -9.41 3.84
N VAL A 175 -23.18 -9.46 4.85
CA VAL A 175 -23.54 -9.90 6.22
C VAL A 175 -24.48 -8.90 6.88
N GLU A 176 -24.20 -7.60 6.83
CA GLU A 176 -25.07 -6.55 7.40
C GLU A 176 -26.50 -6.60 6.85
N LEU A 177 -26.64 -6.92 5.57
CA LEU A 177 -27.94 -7.06 4.91
C LEU A 177 -28.56 -8.45 5.08
N ASN A 178 -27.98 -9.33 5.90
CA ASN A 178 -28.42 -10.72 6.12
C ASN A 178 -28.55 -11.53 4.82
N LEU A 179 -27.72 -11.23 3.80
CA LEU A 179 -27.67 -11.95 2.52
C LEU A 179 -26.77 -13.19 2.58
N ILE A 180 -25.79 -13.16 3.45
CA ILE A 180 -24.98 -14.32 3.86
C ILE A 180 -25.00 -14.42 5.38
N PRO A 181 -24.85 -15.64 5.95
CA PRO A 181 -24.80 -15.81 7.40
C PRO A 181 -23.56 -15.10 7.99
N THR A 182 -23.69 -14.65 9.23
CA THR A 182 -22.53 -14.19 10.00
C THR A 182 -21.56 -15.35 10.17
N PRO A 183 -20.29 -15.19 9.77
CA PRO A 183 -19.33 -16.28 9.86
C PRO A 183 -19.01 -16.62 11.33
N GLU A 184 -19.20 -17.88 11.73
CA GLU A 184 -18.83 -18.38 13.04
C GLU A 184 -17.49 -19.12 12.94
N GLY A 185 -16.41 -18.45 13.36
CA GLY A 185 -15.06 -19.05 13.39
C GLY A 185 -14.43 -19.38 12.05
N LYS A 186 -15.09 -19.06 10.92
CA LYS A 186 -14.63 -19.26 9.54
C LYS A 186 -14.73 -17.96 8.77
N GLU A 187 -14.03 -17.88 7.66
CA GLU A 187 -14.19 -16.76 6.70
C GLU A 187 -15.58 -16.87 6.03
N GLY A 188 -16.19 -15.71 5.76
CA GLY A 188 -17.42 -15.64 4.99
C GLY A 188 -17.19 -16.15 3.58
N ASP A 189 -18.02 -17.10 3.14
CA ASP A 189 -17.94 -17.63 1.78
C ASP A 189 -18.90 -16.86 0.87
N PRO A 190 -18.40 -16.11 -0.13
CA PRO A 190 -19.25 -15.42 -1.10
C PRO A 190 -20.11 -16.41 -1.92
N LYS A 191 -19.70 -17.67 -2.05
CA LYS A 191 -20.49 -18.73 -2.72
C LYS A 191 -21.73 -19.15 -1.95
N ALA A 192 -21.87 -18.76 -0.67
CA ALA A 192 -23.13 -18.88 0.05
C ALA A 192 -24.26 -18.01 -0.54
N PHE A 193 -23.90 -17.02 -1.35
CA PHE A 193 -24.84 -16.10 -2.01
C PHE A 193 -24.73 -16.13 -3.53
N PHE A 194 -23.52 -16.08 -4.09
CA PHE A 194 -23.27 -16.12 -5.51
C PHE A 194 -23.14 -17.56 -6.03
N LYS A 195 -23.60 -17.81 -7.26
CA LYS A 195 -23.39 -19.10 -7.93
C LYS A 195 -21.91 -19.36 -8.18
N ASP A 196 -21.17 -18.31 -8.60
CA ASP A 196 -19.75 -18.39 -8.82
C ASP A 196 -19.06 -17.04 -8.57
N VAL A 197 -17.76 -17.09 -8.27
CA VAL A 197 -16.96 -15.95 -7.90
C VAL A 197 -15.62 -16.00 -8.64
N LEU A 198 -15.32 -14.92 -9.35
CA LEU A 198 -14.05 -14.68 -10.02
C LEU A 198 -13.22 -13.66 -9.21
N PHE A 199 -11.93 -13.90 -9.09
CA PHE A 199 -10.97 -12.90 -8.64
C PHE A 199 -10.15 -12.41 -9.84
N GLY A 200 -10.40 -11.15 -10.25
CA GLY A 200 -9.88 -10.60 -11.50
C GLY A 200 -8.45 -10.05 -11.42
N GLY A 201 -7.87 -9.92 -10.20
CA GLY A 201 -6.56 -9.32 -9.99
C GLY A 201 -6.58 -7.80 -9.83
N GLY A 202 -7.66 -7.11 -10.23
CA GLY A 202 -7.85 -5.67 -10.09
C GLY A 202 -9.23 -5.21 -10.51
N TYR A 203 -9.56 -3.94 -10.25
CA TYR A 203 -10.87 -3.36 -10.61
C TYR A 203 -11.10 -3.30 -12.12
N GLY A 204 -10.06 -2.97 -12.89
CA GLY A 204 -10.14 -2.87 -14.34
C GLY A 204 -10.50 -4.21 -14.98
N GLN A 205 -9.88 -5.31 -14.52
CA GLN A 205 -10.11 -6.66 -14.98
C GLN A 205 -11.55 -7.12 -14.65
N CYS A 206 -12.03 -6.83 -13.43
CA CYS A 206 -13.40 -7.15 -13.05
C CYS A 206 -14.42 -6.30 -13.82
N ALA A 207 -14.16 -5.03 -14.07
CA ALA A 207 -15.00 -4.19 -14.92
C ALA A 207 -15.08 -4.75 -16.35
N GLN A 208 -13.97 -5.25 -16.88
CA GLN A 208 -13.94 -5.89 -18.21
C GLN A 208 -14.74 -7.19 -18.23
N ALA A 209 -14.61 -8.03 -17.18
CA ALA A 209 -15.40 -9.26 -17.05
C ALA A 209 -16.92 -8.97 -17.01
N LEU A 210 -17.33 -7.90 -16.27
CA LEU A 210 -18.71 -7.43 -16.26
C LEU A 210 -19.16 -6.95 -17.65
N LYS A 211 -18.36 -6.11 -18.31
CA LYS A 211 -18.64 -5.61 -19.67
C LYS A 211 -18.82 -6.73 -20.68
N GLN A 212 -18.00 -7.76 -20.63
CA GLN A 212 -18.06 -8.93 -21.49
C GLN A 212 -19.20 -9.91 -21.13
N GLY A 213 -19.89 -9.72 -20.01
CA GLY A 213 -20.94 -10.61 -19.55
C GLY A 213 -20.45 -11.93 -18.93
N GLN A 214 -19.18 -12.00 -18.55
CA GLN A 214 -18.62 -13.15 -17.83
C GLN A 214 -19.14 -13.21 -16.40
N VAL A 215 -19.50 -12.05 -15.83
CA VAL A 215 -20.11 -11.91 -14.51
C VAL A 215 -21.30 -10.96 -14.56
N ASP A 216 -22.21 -11.10 -13.59
CA ASP A 216 -23.42 -10.28 -13.46
C ASP A 216 -23.19 -8.99 -12.65
N VAL A 217 -22.23 -9.03 -11.75
CA VAL A 217 -21.93 -7.95 -10.81
C VAL A 217 -20.45 -7.86 -10.50
N THR A 218 -19.99 -6.66 -10.21
CA THR A 218 -18.69 -6.41 -9.59
C THR A 218 -18.76 -5.24 -8.65
N VAL A 219 -17.62 -4.86 -8.07
CA VAL A 219 -17.47 -3.67 -7.23
C VAL A 219 -16.47 -2.70 -7.85
N ILE A 220 -16.66 -1.41 -7.60
CA ILE A 220 -15.71 -0.36 -7.96
C ILE A 220 -15.46 0.52 -6.74
N ALA A 221 -14.20 0.86 -6.50
CA ALA A 221 -13.86 1.83 -5.46
C ALA A 221 -14.01 3.25 -6.01
N GLY A 222 -14.48 4.18 -5.18
CA GLY A 222 -14.70 5.57 -5.58
C GLY A 222 -13.41 6.36 -5.82
N ASP A 223 -12.27 5.77 -5.52
CA ASP A 223 -10.94 6.38 -5.61
C ASP A 223 -10.06 5.84 -6.75
N VAL A 224 -10.55 4.88 -7.53
CA VAL A 224 -9.81 4.40 -8.69
C VAL A 224 -9.50 5.54 -9.68
N PRO A 225 -8.49 5.40 -10.54
CA PRO A 225 -8.16 6.44 -11.52
C PRO A 225 -9.38 6.93 -12.29
N ALA A 226 -9.51 8.24 -12.45
CA ALA A 226 -10.72 8.88 -13.03
C ALA A 226 -11.12 8.31 -14.39
N LYS A 227 -10.13 7.95 -15.23
CA LYS A 227 -10.39 7.32 -16.53
C LYS A 227 -11.16 6.02 -16.35
N LEU A 228 -10.67 5.12 -15.47
CA LEU A 228 -11.33 3.85 -15.18
C LEU A 228 -12.72 4.07 -14.58
N TYR A 229 -12.84 4.97 -13.60
CA TYR A 229 -14.11 5.28 -12.94
C TYR A 229 -15.16 5.74 -13.93
N ASN A 230 -14.83 6.73 -14.76
CA ASN A 230 -15.73 7.28 -15.76
C ASN A 230 -16.12 6.27 -16.85
N GLU A 231 -15.14 5.46 -17.31
CA GLU A 231 -15.39 4.39 -18.28
C GLU A 231 -16.39 3.37 -17.72
N VAL A 232 -16.19 2.93 -16.49
CA VAL A 232 -17.07 1.97 -15.82
C VAL A 232 -18.46 2.55 -15.64
N LEU A 233 -18.60 3.76 -15.09
CA LEU A 233 -19.91 4.39 -14.86
C LEU A 233 -20.67 4.74 -16.17
N SER A 234 -19.96 4.88 -17.30
CA SER A 234 -20.61 5.10 -18.58
C SER A 234 -21.50 3.93 -19.01
N THR A 235 -21.21 2.70 -18.57
CA THR A 235 -21.90 1.46 -18.98
C THR A 235 -22.57 0.72 -17.81
N THR A 236 -22.37 1.19 -16.58
CA THR A 236 -22.89 0.56 -15.38
C THR A 236 -23.74 1.50 -14.53
N ARG A 237 -24.43 0.94 -13.55
CA ARG A 237 -25.08 1.69 -12.48
C ARG A 237 -24.79 1.06 -11.11
N THR A 238 -24.76 1.91 -10.10
CA THR A 238 -24.63 1.48 -8.70
C THR A 238 -25.95 0.94 -8.19
N ILE A 239 -25.91 -0.14 -7.43
CA ILE A 239 -27.07 -0.75 -6.76
C ILE A 239 -26.91 -0.81 -5.24
N GLU A 240 -25.70 -0.62 -4.73
CA GLU A 240 -25.41 -0.58 -3.29
C GLU A 240 -24.07 0.12 -3.03
N GLU A 241 -23.92 0.71 -1.85
CA GLU A 241 -22.72 1.38 -1.38
C GLU A 241 -22.26 0.78 -0.05
N GLN A 242 -20.96 0.73 0.19
CA GLN A 242 -20.36 0.41 1.48
C GLN A 242 -19.22 1.38 1.81
N GLY A 243 -19.12 1.68 3.10
CA GLY A 243 -18.15 2.62 3.67
C GLY A 243 -18.61 3.15 5.03
N PRO A 244 -17.87 4.06 5.67
CA PRO A 244 -16.55 4.54 5.25
C PRO A 244 -15.46 3.45 5.38
N ILE A 245 -14.58 3.41 4.39
CA ILE A 245 -13.46 2.47 4.31
C ILE A 245 -12.18 3.26 4.55
N PRO A 246 -11.24 2.82 5.41
CA PRO A 246 -9.96 3.50 5.57
C PRO A 246 -9.26 3.66 4.22
N SER A 247 -8.75 4.85 3.94
CA SER A 247 -8.04 5.15 2.70
C SER A 247 -6.76 4.30 2.57
N HIS A 248 -6.09 4.40 1.43
CA HIS A 248 -4.79 3.78 1.26
C HIS A 248 -3.79 4.35 2.28
N ALA A 249 -2.83 3.54 2.64
CA ALA A 249 -1.72 3.89 3.51
C ALA A 249 -0.40 3.86 2.76
N VAL A 250 0.52 4.69 3.19
CA VAL A 250 1.94 4.52 2.90
C VAL A 250 2.53 3.70 4.03
N VAL A 251 2.99 2.51 3.67
CA VAL A 251 3.55 1.53 4.59
C VAL A 251 5.05 1.41 4.36
N LEU A 252 5.81 1.45 5.42
CA LEU A 252 7.27 1.41 5.39
C LEU A 252 7.78 0.08 5.94
N SER A 253 8.70 -0.53 5.23
CA SER A 253 9.42 -1.71 5.73
C SER A 253 10.23 -1.35 6.98
N LYS A 254 10.34 -2.28 7.92
CA LYS A 254 11.25 -2.18 9.07
C LYS A 254 12.73 -2.04 8.67
N GLU A 255 13.06 -2.41 7.43
CA GLU A 255 14.42 -2.30 6.90
C GLU A 255 14.76 -0.89 6.43
N LEU A 256 13.77 -0.02 6.21
CA LEU A 256 14.01 1.38 5.88
C LEU A 256 14.44 2.16 7.13
N LYS A 257 15.72 2.46 7.22
CA LYS A 257 16.36 3.09 8.40
C LYS A 257 16.52 4.61 8.21
N GLU A 258 16.78 5.29 9.32
CA GLU A 258 17.17 6.70 9.31
C GLU A 258 18.58 6.88 8.68
N PRO A 259 18.85 8.01 8.01
CA PRO A 259 17.95 9.16 7.82
C PRO A 259 17.00 8.99 6.62
N LEU A 260 17.19 7.97 5.77
CA LEU A 260 16.41 7.79 4.54
C LEU A 260 14.91 7.62 4.82
N ARG A 261 14.55 7.00 5.94
CA ARG A 261 13.16 6.85 6.37
C ARG A 261 12.45 8.20 6.52
N SER A 262 13.00 9.10 7.33
CA SER A 262 12.43 10.44 7.54
C SER A 262 12.43 11.28 6.26
N GLN A 263 13.48 11.23 5.47
CA GLN A 263 13.57 11.92 4.17
C GLN A 263 12.50 11.41 3.19
N THR A 264 12.25 10.10 3.16
CA THR A 264 11.22 9.49 2.32
C THR A 264 9.82 9.97 2.74
N ILE A 265 9.50 9.95 4.05
CA ILE A 265 8.23 10.45 4.56
C ILE A 265 8.02 11.92 4.17
N GLN A 266 9.02 12.77 4.41
CA GLN A 266 8.96 14.19 4.07
C GLN A 266 8.77 14.41 2.57
N THR A 267 9.46 13.64 1.73
CA THR A 267 9.33 13.73 0.27
C THR A 267 7.92 13.32 -0.18
N ILE A 268 7.37 12.22 0.35
CA ILE A 268 6.01 11.77 0.04
C ILE A 268 4.98 12.80 0.50
N MET A 269 5.15 13.40 1.68
CA MET A 269 4.26 14.46 2.18
C MET A 269 4.15 15.66 1.23
N ARG A 270 5.20 15.99 0.46
CA ARG A 270 5.18 17.07 -0.53
C ARG A 270 4.22 16.82 -1.70
N LEU A 271 3.79 15.57 -1.94
CA LEU A 271 2.72 15.25 -2.88
C LEU A 271 1.36 15.87 -2.51
N SER A 272 1.21 16.33 -1.28
CA SER A 272 0.01 17.04 -0.80
C SER A 272 -0.14 18.44 -1.40
N ALA A 273 0.94 19.03 -1.89
CA ALA A 273 0.90 20.33 -2.54
C ALA A 273 0.02 20.27 -3.83
N PRO A 274 -0.84 21.27 -4.07
CA PRO A 274 -1.80 21.22 -5.18
C PRO A 274 -1.17 20.88 -6.53
N GLU A 275 0.01 21.45 -6.83
CA GLU A 275 0.77 21.24 -8.07
C GLU A 275 1.29 19.81 -8.28
N HIS A 276 1.33 18.99 -7.22
CA HIS A 276 1.81 17.61 -7.28
C HIS A 276 0.71 16.55 -7.21
N ARG A 277 -0.54 16.96 -6.94
CA ARG A 277 -1.66 16.01 -6.75
C ARG A 277 -1.93 15.13 -7.95
N ASP A 278 -1.69 15.62 -9.16
CA ASP A 278 -1.91 14.86 -10.38
C ASP A 278 -0.97 13.67 -10.53
N LEU A 279 0.19 13.68 -9.85
CA LEU A 279 1.08 12.53 -9.78
C LEU A 279 0.40 11.32 -9.12
N MET A 280 -0.53 11.56 -8.19
CA MET A 280 -1.29 10.51 -7.51
C MET A 280 -2.64 10.24 -8.20
N ARG A 281 -3.31 11.31 -8.65
CA ARG A 281 -4.65 11.23 -9.25
C ARG A 281 -4.69 10.46 -10.55
N SER A 282 -3.61 10.50 -11.32
CA SER A 282 -3.52 9.89 -12.64
C SER A 282 -3.52 8.37 -12.62
N PHE A 283 -3.12 7.72 -11.50
CA PHE A 283 -3.00 6.26 -11.48
C PHE A 283 -3.19 5.57 -10.12
N ILE A 284 -3.21 6.30 -9.01
CA ILE A 284 -3.43 5.71 -7.68
C ILE A 284 -4.83 6.04 -7.17
N SER A 285 -5.14 7.33 -7.00
CA SER A 285 -6.41 7.77 -6.40
C SER A 285 -6.92 9.05 -7.06
N SER A 286 -7.98 8.95 -7.82
CA SER A 286 -8.56 10.11 -8.55
C SER A 286 -9.06 11.24 -7.65
N ILE A 287 -9.35 10.94 -6.39
CA ILE A 287 -9.85 11.88 -5.37
C ILE A 287 -8.78 12.24 -4.33
N PHE A 288 -7.51 12.01 -4.65
CA PHE A 288 -6.39 12.33 -3.77
C PHE A 288 -6.28 13.84 -3.51
N VAL A 289 -6.07 14.19 -2.24
CA VAL A 289 -5.84 15.57 -1.77
C VAL A 289 -4.45 15.70 -1.16
N GLY A 290 -4.03 14.71 -0.38
CA GLY A 290 -2.74 14.75 0.30
C GLY A 290 -2.52 13.55 1.21
N PHE A 291 -1.53 13.69 2.07
CA PHE A 291 -1.21 12.73 3.11
C PHE A 291 -1.24 13.37 4.48
N LYS A 292 -1.55 12.58 5.50
CA LYS A 292 -1.34 12.95 6.90
C LYS A 292 -0.55 11.86 7.63
N PRO A 293 0.36 12.22 8.54
CA PRO A 293 1.01 11.27 9.44
C PRO A 293 -0.02 10.49 10.24
N THR A 294 0.21 9.19 10.44
CA THR A 294 -0.66 8.31 11.20
C THR A 294 0.09 7.06 11.67
N THR A 295 -0.60 6.20 12.38
CA THR A 295 -0.11 4.87 12.80
C THR A 295 -1.09 3.77 12.37
N ALA A 296 -0.66 2.52 12.41
CA ALA A 296 -1.54 1.38 12.13
C ALA A 296 -2.76 1.35 13.07
N ALA A 297 -2.55 1.58 14.37
CA ALA A 297 -3.62 1.59 15.36
C ALA A 297 -4.67 2.68 15.08
N GLU A 298 -4.22 3.87 14.66
CA GLU A 298 -5.06 5.02 14.40
C GLU A 298 -5.83 4.89 13.08
N HIS A 299 -5.13 4.53 12.00
CA HIS A 299 -5.71 4.50 10.67
C HIS A 299 -6.51 3.23 10.37
N LEU A 300 -6.00 2.07 10.79
CA LEU A 300 -6.60 0.77 10.47
C LEU A 300 -7.66 0.32 11.48
N GLY A 301 -7.91 1.09 12.55
CA GLY A 301 -8.88 0.72 13.59
C GLY A 301 -10.30 0.46 13.05
N SER A 302 -10.79 1.28 12.13
CA SER A 302 -12.11 1.11 11.52
C SER A 302 -12.22 -0.10 10.60
N LEU A 303 -11.10 -0.64 10.09
CA LEU A 303 -11.07 -1.87 9.31
C LEU A 303 -11.56 -3.08 10.14
N GLN A 304 -11.36 -3.08 11.46
CA GLN A 304 -11.73 -4.20 12.33
C GLN A 304 -13.23 -4.56 12.24
N ARG A 305 -14.09 -3.55 12.02
CA ARG A 305 -15.53 -3.81 11.80
C ARG A 305 -15.76 -4.71 10.59
N TYR A 306 -15.15 -4.39 9.45
CA TYR A 306 -15.31 -5.15 8.21
C TYR A 306 -14.69 -6.54 8.32
N LEU A 307 -13.52 -6.65 8.94
CA LEU A 307 -12.87 -7.94 9.17
C LEU A 307 -13.74 -8.86 10.05
N LYS A 308 -14.32 -8.30 11.12
CA LYS A 308 -15.23 -9.03 11.99
C LYS A 308 -16.49 -9.51 11.24
N LEU A 309 -17.12 -8.62 10.46
CA LEU A 309 -18.32 -8.95 9.68
C LEU A 309 -18.01 -10.00 8.61
N ALA A 310 -16.91 -9.86 7.88
CA ALA A 310 -16.51 -10.82 6.85
C ALA A 310 -15.93 -12.13 7.42
N GLY A 311 -15.74 -12.21 8.76
CA GLY A 311 -15.10 -13.35 9.43
C GLY A 311 -13.63 -13.52 9.05
N LEU A 312 -13.04 -12.51 8.44
CA LEU A 312 -11.65 -12.55 8.01
C LEU A 312 -10.74 -12.42 9.22
N LYS A 313 -9.96 -13.45 9.43
CA LYS A 313 -8.86 -13.46 10.38
C LYS A 313 -7.56 -13.42 9.58
N TYR A 314 -6.52 -12.96 10.24
CA TYR A 314 -5.19 -13.21 9.75
C TYR A 314 -5.04 -14.72 9.48
N THR A 315 -4.89 -15.08 8.22
CA THR A 315 -4.49 -16.43 7.82
C THR A 315 -3.13 -16.32 7.15
N GLU A 316 -2.25 -17.25 7.41
CA GLU A 316 -0.93 -17.35 6.77
C GLU A 316 -1.01 -17.61 5.24
N ARG A 317 -2.22 -17.61 4.69
CA ARG A 317 -2.49 -17.82 3.28
C ARG A 317 -2.53 -16.46 2.57
N LEU A 318 -1.39 -16.05 2.07
CA LEU A 318 -1.26 -15.06 1.00
C LEU A 318 -1.07 -15.77 -0.33
#